data_7a44bee12722aee01a77a486837db154
#
_entry.id   7a44bee12722aee01a77a486837db154
#
_cell.length_a   1.000
_cell.length_b   1.000
_cell.length_c   1.000
_cell.angle_alpha   90.00
_cell.angle_beta   90.00
_cell.angle_gamma   90.00
#
_symmetry.space_group_name_H-M   'P 1'
#
loop_
_entity.id
_entity.type
_entity.pdbx_description
1 polymer ?
#
loop_
_entity_poly.entity_id
_entity_poly.type
_entity_poly.pdbx_seq_one_letter_code
_entity_poly.pdbx_strand_id
1 'polypeptide(L)'
;TVFHKKCTTMDEIIQAIDEIAEMRDKLEYDIDGAVVKIDQIQYRDDFPAGSKYSSGHIAYKYPPEERVVVMDEILVDVGRTGKITYTGVFHDEETEKPARLCGTNVSRATLHNQDYINEMKIGIGGSYKLFKSGEIIPKLNGCVKTPKVVFKTPTRCPVCGSGLINEEDTAENRCVNVLCSAQLARTLSYFCSLDAMNIVGLGDSIIDALIKNGYVKTFADIYKLKDLKDELIRNNIFGKEKGTGRVLEAIEKSKTNDPTKLLTGLGIRNVGKNTAKSIMKHFSSIEELMNASYEDLIAIDDIGGVTATCIRQYFDNPKNRTVIDELESVGVTMK
;
A
#
# COMPACT_ATOMS: atom_id res chain seq x y z
N THR A 1 21.70 15.29 -26.95
CA THR A 1 22.66 15.85 -25.96
C THR A 1 21.84 16.58 -24.92
N VAL A 2 22.05 16.29 -23.65
CA VAL A 2 21.36 17.02 -22.54
C VAL A 2 21.87 18.47 -22.54
N PHE A 3 20.97 19.43 -22.40
CA PHE A 3 21.34 20.86 -22.30
C PHE A 3 22.29 21.08 -21.12
N HIS A 4 23.35 21.86 -21.36
CA HIS A 4 24.28 22.31 -20.33
C HIS A 4 24.81 23.70 -20.67
N LYS A 5 25.00 24.52 -19.65
CA LYS A 5 25.51 25.88 -19.75
C LYS A 5 26.50 26.12 -18.63
N LYS A 6 27.67 26.72 -18.92
CA LYS A 6 28.63 27.14 -17.92
C LYS A 6 28.23 28.53 -17.44
N CYS A 7 28.10 28.69 -16.12
CA CYS A 7 27.74 29.93 -15.45
C CYS A 7 28.83 30.33 -14.49
N THR A 8 29.06 31.63 -14.33
CA THR A 8 30.08 32.22 -13.46
C THR A 8 29.49 33.08 -12.36
N THR A 9 28.22 33.44 -12.48
CA THR A 9 27.47 34.25 -11.52
C THR A 9 26.15 33.55 -11.15
N MET A 10 25.55 33.96 -10.03
CA MET A 10 24.25 33.48 -9.59
C MET A 10 23.16 33.85 -10.62
N ASP A 11 23.19 35.05 -11.17
CA ASP A 11 22.21 35.51 -12.15
C ASP A 11 22.25 34.67 -13.43
N GLU A 12 23.45 34.29 -13.88
CA GLU A 12 23.60 33.36 -15.02
C GLU A 12 23.05 31.96 -14.73
N ILE A 13 23.17 31.48 -13.48
CA ILE A 13 22.60 30.20 -13.05
C ILE A 13 21.08 30.27 -13.09
N ILE A 14 20.48 31.32 -12.52
CA ILE A 14 19.02 31.53 -12.52
C ILE A 14 18.50 31.60 -13.94
N GLN A 15 19.14 32.40 -14.81
CA GLN A 15 18.76 32.51 -16.20
C GLN A 15 18.85 31.16 -16.94
N ALA A 16 19.89 30.36 -16.68
CA ALA A 16 20.03 29.03 -17.29
C ALA A 16 18.93 28.05 -16.81
N ILE A 17 18.49 28.14 -15.54
CA ILE A 17 17.37 27.37 -15.01
C ILE A 17 16.08 27.76 -15.73
N ASP A 18 15.82 29.05 -15.93
CA ASP A 18 14.65 29.55 -16.64
C ASP A 18 14.67 29.14 -18.13
N GLU A 19 15.83 29.21 -18.79
CA GLU A 19 16.00 28.72 -20.16
C GLU A 19 15.63 27.20 -20.29
N ILE A 20 16.02 26.38 -19.30
CA ILE A 20 15.66 24.96 -19.27
C ILE A 20 14.14 24.80 -19.06
N ALA A 21 13.52 25.63 -18.19
CA ALA A 21 12.08 25.60 -17.96
C ALA A 21 11.28 25.88 -19.24
N GLU A 22 11.69 26.88 -20.04
CA GLU A 22 11.06 27.24 -21.32
C GLU A 22 11.21 26.15 -22.41
N MET A 23 12.25 25.32 -22.30
CA MET A 23 12.47 24.19 -23.21
C MET A 23 11.67 22.95 -22.82
N ARG A 24 11.12 22.88 -21.61
CA ARG A 24 10.47 21.68 -21.03
C ARG A 24 9.46 21.03 -21.99
N ASP A 25 8.56 21.82 -22.54
CA ASP A 25 7.49 21.34 -23.43
C ASP A 25 7.98 20.99 -24.85
N LYS A 26 9.24 21.31 -25.17
CA LYS A 26 9.85 21.06 -26.47
C LYS A 26 10.83 19.88 -26.48
N LEU A 27 11.13 19.34 -25.29
CA LEU A 27 12.02 18.19 -25.14
C LEU A 27 11.30 16.90 -25.50
N GLU A 28 12.04 15.94 -26.03
CA GLU A 28 11.53 14.58 -26.32
C GLU A 28 11.42 13.71 -25.05
N TYR A 29 11.76 14.25 -23.91
CA TYR A 29 11.73 13.60 -22.59
C TYR A 29 11.30 14.58 -21.50
N ASP A 30 10.66 14.06 -20.47
CA ASP A 30 10.20 14.85 -19.32
C ASP A 30 11.35 15.23 -18.41
N ILE A 31 11.30 16.45 -17.86
CA ILE A 31 12.22 16.94 -16.84
C ILE A 31 11.45 17.52 -15.67
N ASP A 32 11.91 17.27 -14.45
CA ASP A 32 11.31 17.76 -13.19
C ASP A 32 12.11 18.87 -12.52
N GLY A 33 13.25 19.23 -13.12
CA GLY A 33 14.14 20.26 -12.58
C GLY A 33 15.44 20.41 -13.34
N ALA A 34 16.33 21.21 -12.79
CA ALA A 34 17.68 21.42 -13.27
C ALA A 34 18.70 21.02 -12.21
N VAL A 35 19.89 20.61 -12.61
CA VAL A 35 20.98 20.28 -11.68
C VAL A 35 22.13 21.26 -11.90
N VAL A 36 22.43 22.02 -10.85
CA VAL A 36 23.60 22.90 -10.79
C VAL A 36 24.76 22.08 -10.24
N LYS A 37 25.91 22.11 -10.94
CA LYS A 37 27.11 21.35 -10.56
C LYS A 37 28.31 22.27 -10.50
N ILE A 38 29.19 22.07 -9.51
CA ILE A 38 30.48 22.74 -9.50
C ILE A 38 31.30 22.22 -10.69
N ASP A 39 31.73 23.16 -11.55
CA ASP A 39 32.47 22.85 -12.78
C ASP A 39 33.83 22.19 -12.46
N GLN A 40 34.56 22.75 -11.52
CA GLN A 40 35.88 22.26 -11.11
C GLN A 40 35.76 21.06 -10.18
N ILE A 41 36.04 19.87 -10.71
CA ILE A 41 35.86 18.59 -10.02
C ILE A 41 36.63 18.54 -8.69
N GLN A 42 37.81 19.12 -8.62
CA GLN A 42 38.68 19.15 -7.42
C GLN A 42 38.03 19.82 -6.19
N TYR A 43 37.05 20.71 -6.40
CA TYR A 43 36.36 21.39 -5.29
C TYR A 43 35.05 20.72 -4.90
N ARG A 44 34.63 19.64 -5.59
CA ARG A 44 33.35 18.99 -5.28
C ARG A 44 33.38 18.31 -3.93
N ASP A 45 34.52 17.74 -3.57
CA ASP A 45 34.69 17.00 -2.29
C ASP A 45 34.68 17.92 -1.05
N ASP A 46 34.83 19.25 -1.24
CA ASP A 46 34.68 20.24 -0.16
C ASP A 46 33.22 20.42 0.28
N PHE A 47 32.26 19.84 -0.47
CA PHE A 47 30.82 19.97 -0.20
C PHE A 47 30.22 18.66 0.32
N PRO A 48 29.14 18.75 1.11
CA PRO A 48 28.49 17.57 1.63
C PRO A 48 28.03 16.63 0.52
N ALA A 49 28.19 15.34 0.76
CA ALA A 49 27.61 14.27 -0.05
C ALA A 49 26.67 13.41 0.80
N GLY A 50 25.67 12.82 0.17
CA GLY A 50 24.78 11.87 0.81
C GLY A 50 24.63 10.59 0.00
N SER A 51 23.93 9.62 0.54
CA SER A 51 23.67 8.35 -0.16
C SER A 51 22.88 8.52 -1.48
N LYS A 52 22.19 9.65 -1.66
CA LYS A 52 21.33 9.96 -2.82
C LYS A 52 21.80 11.11 -3.68
N TYR A 53 22.87 11.80 -3.31
CA TYR A 53 23.40 12.93 -4.07
C TYR A 53 24.92 13.00 -3.98
N SER A 54 25.55 13.48 -5.04
CA SER A 54 27.02 13.65 -5.12
C SER A 54 27.45 15.00 -4.57
N SER A 55 28.66 15.08 -4.04
CA SER A 55 29.29 16.34 -3.61
C SER A 55 29.26 17.40 -4.70
N GLY A 56 29.03 18.64 -4.33
CA GLY A 56 29.05 19.77 -5.24
C GLY A 56 27.93 19.78 -6.29
N HIS A 57 26.82 19.08 -6.03
CA HIS A 57 25.62 19.09 -6.86
C HIS A 57 24.40 19.59 -6.09
N ILE A 58 23.62 20.48 -6.70
CA ILE A 58 22.33 20.96 -6.17
C ILE A 58 21.26 20.79 -7.24
N ALA A 59 20.13 20.15 -6.88
CA ALA A 59 18.97 20.06 -7.75
C ALA A 59 17.99 21.20 -7.46
N TYR A 60 17.61 21.94 -8.50
CA TYR A 60 16.49 22.88 -8.48
C TYR A 60 15.28 22.17 -9.07
N LYS A 61 14.21 22.05 -8.29
CA LYS A 61 12.93 21.48 -8.72
C LYS A 61 11.99 22.59 -9.15
N TYR A 62 11.38 22.45 -10.33
CA TYR A 62 10.35 23.40 -10.75
C TYR A 62 9.14 23.33 -9.82
N PRO A 63 8.43 24.48 -9.63
CA PRO A 63 7.14 24.44 -8.96
C PRO A 63 6.21 23.42 -9.63
N PRO A 64 5.52 22.58 -8.87
CA PRO A 64 4.58 21.61 -9.44
C PRO A 64 3.41 22.33 -10.13
N GLU A 65 2.89 21.71 -11.19
CA GLU A 65 1.61 22.13 -11.77
C GLU A 65 0.52 21.99 -10.69
N GLU A 66 -0.28 23.05 -10.46
CA GLU A 66 -1.38 23.07 -9.50
C GLU A 66 -2.72 23.27 -10.23
N ARG A 67 -3.76 22.61 -9.74
CA ARG A 67 -5.18 22.81 -10.13
C ARG A 67 -6.01 23.04 -8.89
N VAL A 68 -7.09 23.81 -9.02
CA VAL A 68 -8.06 23.93 -7.95
C VAL A 68 -9.15 22.89 -8.17
N VAL A 69 -9.43 22.10 -7.12
CA VAL A 69 -10.43 21.02 -7.16
C VAL A 69 -11.45 21.20 -6.05
N VAL A 70 -12.68 20.81 -6.32
CA VAL A 70 -13.80 20.80 -5.35
C VAL A 70 -13.98 19.38 -4.82
N MET A 71 -14.05 19.23 -3.51
CA MET A 71 -14.25 17.93 -2.84
C MET A 71 -15.71 17.49 -2.96
N ASP A 72 -15.95 16.39 -3.67
CA ASP A 72 -17.28 15.80 -3.87
C ASP A 72 -17.62 14.78 -2.79
N GLU A 73 -16.67 13.91 -2.47
CA GLU A 73 -16.88 12.78 -1.56
C GLU A 73 -15.60 12.46 -0.79
N ILE A 74 -15.76 11.88 0.38
CA ILE A 74 -14.64 11.34 1.18
C ILE A 74 -14.95 9.87 1.45
N LEU A 75 -14.19 9.00 0.78
CA LEU A 75 -14.27 7.55 0.97
C LEU A 75 -13.49 7.14 2.21
N VAL A 76 -14.07 6.23 2.98
CA VAL A 76 -13.46 5.65 4.18
C VAL A 76 -13.38 4.14 4.02
N ASP A 77 -12.18 3.62 3.88
CA ASP A 77 -11.92 2.22 3.66
C ASP A 77 -11.17 1.57 4.83
N VAL A 78 -11.38 0.27 5.01
CA VAL A 78 -10.68 -0.54 6.00
C VAL A 78 -9.68 -1.45 5.30
N GLY A 79 -8.39 -1.24 5.56
CA GLY A 79 -7.33 -2.10 5.04
C GLY A 79 -7.25 -3.46 5.73
N ARG A 80 -6.49 -4.39 5.17
CA ARG A 80 -6.29 -5.75 5.72
C ARG A 80 -5.79 -5.78 7.16
N THR A 81 -4.99 -4.78 7.55
CA THR A 81 -4.46 -4.63 8.91
C THR A 81 -5.40 -3.88 9.85
N GLY A 82 -6.63 -3.59 9.41
CA GLY A 82 -7.58 -2.76 10.13
C GLY A 82 -7.34 -1.25 10.02
N LYS A 83 -6.24 -0.81 9.39
CA LYS A 83 -5.95 0.62 9.18
C LYS A 83 -7.07 1.25 8.38
N ILE A 84 -7.60 2.37 8.88
CA ILE A 84 -8.58 3.18 8.15
C ILE A 84 -7.83 4.11 7.21
N THR A 85 -8.28 4.14 5.97
CA THR A 85 -7.74 5.03 4.94
C THR A 85 -8.82 5.99 4.46
N TYR A 86 -8.42 7.22 4.20
CA TYR A 86 -9.31 8.29 3.75
C TYR A 86 -8.88 8.72 2.34
N THR A 87 -9.81 8.73 1.41
CA THR A 87 -9.57 9.13 0.02
C THR A 87 -10.56 10.21 -0.37
N GLY A 88 -10.05 11.38 -0.74
CA GLY A 88 -10.89 12.43 -1.34
C GLY A 88 -11.18 12.11 -2.79
N VAL A 89 -12.43 12.28 -3.19
CA VAL A 89 -12.90 12.27 -4.57
C VAL A 89 -13.29 13.70 -4.92
N PHE A 90 -12.85 14.19 -6.06
CA PHE A 90 -13.02 15.60 -6.43
C PHE A 90 -13.04 15.77 -7.95
N HIS A 91 -13.54 16.92 -8.38
CA HIS A 91 -13.48 17.42 -9.75
C HIS A 91 -12.71 18.73 -9.82
N ASP A 92 -12.22 19.09 -10.99
CA ASP A 92 -11.62 20.39 -11.28
C ASP A 92 -12.67 21.50 -11.21
N GLU A 93 -12.40 22.58 -10.48
CA GLU A 93 -13.38 23.67 -10.20
C GLU A 93 -13.84 24.39 -11.46
N GLU A 94 -13.00 24.48 -12.49
CA GLU A 94 -13.32 25.20 -13.73
C GLU A 94 -14.06 24.32 -14.74
N THR A 95 -13.70 23.03 -14.82
CA THR A 95 -14.17 22.14 -15.90
C THR A 95 -15.24 21.17 -15.46
N GLU A 96 -15.46 21.01 -14.15
CA GLU A 96 -16.36 20.00 -13.54
C GLU A 96 -16.02 18.55 -13.97
N LYS A 97 -14.77 18.31 -14.40
CA LYS A 97 -14.24 17.02 -14.85
C LYS A 97 -13.06 16.61 -13.97
N PRO A 98 -12.53 15.38 -14.11
CA PRO A 98 -11.27 15.04 -13.47
C PRO A 98 -10.18 16.07 -13.79
N ALA A 99 -9.43 16.53 -12.77
CA ALA A 99 -8.39 17.53 -12.95
C ALA A 99 -7.25 16.95 -13.80
N ARG A 100 -6.80 17.70 -14.81
CA ARG A 100 -5.68 17.27 -15.65
C ARG A 100 -4.39 17.86 -15.11
N LEU A 101 -3.48 16.97 -14.67
CA LEU A 101 -2.18 17.31 -14.12
C LEU A 101 -1.08 16.41 -14.71
N CYS A 102 0.03 16.99 -15.15
CA CYS A 102 1.16 16.27 -15.75
C CYS A 102 0.69 15.22 -16.79
N GLY A 103 -0.18 15.66 -17.71
CA GLY A 103 -0.71 14.83 -18.81
C GLY A 103 -1.74 13.76 -18.44
N THR A 104 -2.08 13.58 -17.17
CA THR A 104 -3.04 12.56 -16.70
C THR A 104 -4.25 13.16 -15.98
N ASN A 105 -5.37 12.42 -15.98
CA ASN A 105 -6.58 12.80 -15.28
C ASN A 105 -6.51 12.30 -13.83
N VAL A 106 -6.78 13.20 -12.87
CA VAL A 106 -6.75 12.94 -11.44
C VAL A 106 -8.10 13.33 -10.84
N SER A 107 -8.75 12.40 -10.15
CA SER A 107 -10.02 12.60 -9.45
C SER A 107 -9.99 12.14 -8.00
N ARG A 108 -8.84 11.60 -7.54
CA ARG A 108 -8.69 11.07 -6.18
C ARG A 108 -7.33 11.38 -5.61
N ALA A 109 -7.29 11.65 -4.29
CA ALA A 109 -6.04 11.77 -3.54
C ALA A 109 -6.21 11.22 -2.13
N THR A 110 -5.11 10.74 -1.52
CA THR A 110 -5.14 10.35 -0.11
C THR A 110 -5.30 11.57 0.80
N LEU A 111 -6.10 11.41 1.85
CA LEU A 111 -6.27 12.41 2.91
C LEU A 111 -5.49 12.06 4.18
N HIS A 112 -4.59 11.10 4.08
CA HIS A 112 -3.66 10.66 5.13
C HIS A 112 -4.33 10.27 6.45
N ASN A 113 -4.58 11.25 7.35
CA ASN A 113 -5.12 11.05 8.70
C ASN A 113 -5.95 12.28 9.15
N GLN A 114 -6.49 12.23 10.39
CA GLN A 114 -7.31 13.33 10.93
C GLN A 114 -6.53 14.64 11.06
N ASP A 115 -5.25 14.58 11.42
CA ASP A 115 -4.44 15.80 11.60
C ASP A 115 -4.28 16.55 10.28
N TYR A 116 -3.97 15.84 9.20
CA TYR A 116 -3.92 16.41 7.86
C TYR A 116 -5.28 16.96 7.41
N ILE A 117 -6.37 16.25 7.71
CA ILE A 117 -7.74 16.71 7.42
C ILE A 117 -8.06 18.00 8.16
N ASN A 118 -7.65 18.13 9.42
CA ASN A 118 -7.85 19.33 10.24
C ASN A 118 -6.99 20.50 9.75
N GLU A 119 -5.70 20.26 9.50
CA GLU A 119 -4.74 21.26 9.02
C GLU A 119 -5.22 21.85 7.68
N MET A 120 -5.60 21.00 6.76
CA MET A 120 -6.09 21.37 5.43
C MET A 120 -7.55 21.79 5.42
N LYS A 121 -8.26 21.72 6.56
CA LYS A 121 -9.70 21.99 6.70
C LYS A 121 -10.53 21.24 5.67
N ILE A 122 -10.25 19.94 5.48
CA ILE A 122 -10.88 19.13 4.43
C ILE A 122 -12.34 18.82 4.77
N GLY A 123 -13.22 19.02 3.77
CA GLY A 123 -14.63 18.67 3.85
C GLY A 123 -15.32 18.80 2.49
N ILE A 124 -16.48 18.20 2.37
CA ILE A 124 -17.27 18.20 1.12
C ILE A 124 -17.66 19.62 0.75
N GLY A 125 -17.54 19.99 -0.53
CA GLY A 125 -17.82 21.31 -1.08
C GLY A 125 -16.74 22.37 -0.78
N GLY A 126 -15.61 21.97 -0.16
CA GLY A 126 -14.40 22.79 -0.05
C GLY A 126 -13.57 22.75 -1.33
N SER A 127 -12.84 23.82 -1.63
CA SER A 127 -11.91 23.88 -2.76
C SER A 127 -10.46 23.83 -2.28
N TYR A 128 -9.63 23.06 -2.96
CA TYR A 128 -8.24 22.77 -2.57
C TYR A 128 -7.32 22.85 -3.77
N LYS A 129 -6.08 23.25 -3.55
CA LYS A 129 -5.03 23.11 -4.55
C LYS A 129 -4.60 21.66 -4.64
N LEU A 130 -4.64 21.09 -5.83
CA LEU A 130 -4.17 19.75 -6.15
C LEU A 130 -2.87 19.85 -6.93
N PHE A 131 -1.88 19.05 -6.55
CA PHE A 131 -0.63 18.90 -7.27
C PHE A 131 -0.18 17.43 -7.24
N LYS A 132 0.82 17.08 -8.03
CA LYS A 132 1.47 15.77 -7.95
C LYS A 132 2.86 15.87 -7.31
N SER A 133 3.06 15.18 -6.23
CA SER A 133 4.38 15.02 -5.62
C SER A 133 5.25 14.10 -6.49
N GLY A 134 6.40 14.61 -6.97
CA GLY A 134 7.27 13.90 -7.91
C GLY A 134 6.57 13.53 -9.22
N GLU A 135 5.59 14.34 -9.67
CA GLU A 135 4.79 14.16 -10.88
C GLU A 135 3.97 12.87 -10.94
N ILE A 136 3.92 12.11 -9.84
CA ILE A 136 3.25 10.80 -9.76
C ILE A 136 2.09 10.82 -8.76
N ILE A 137 2.34 11.21 -7.51
CA ILE A 137 1.40 11.02 -6.39
C ILE A 137 0.53 12.27 -6.19
N PRO A 138 -0.80 12.20 -6.42
CA PRO A 138 -1.70 13.32 -6.16
C PRO A 138 -1.76 13.68 -4.67
N LYS A 139 -1.63 14.97 -4.37
CA LYS A 139 -1.74 15.54 -3.02
C LYS A 139 -2.49 16.86 -3.05
N LEU A 140 -3.19 17.14 -1.96
CA LEU A 140 -3.78 18.46 -1.74
C LEU A 140 -2.75 19.37 -1.05
N ASN A 141 -2.75 20.66 -1.42
CA ASN A 141 -1.87 21.68 -0.85
C ASN A 141 -2.64 22.99 -0.66
N GLY A 142 -3.09 23.22 0.55
CA GLY A 142 -3.80 24.47 0.90
C GLY A 142 -5.29 24.45 0.54
N CYS A 143 -6.07 25.01 1.44
CA CYS A 143 -7.49 25.25 1.28
C CYS A 143 -7.71 26.60 0.60
N VAL A 144 -8.38 26.60 -0.55
CA VAL A 144 -8.76 27.82 -1.30
C VAL A 144 -10.10 28.35 -0.80
N LYS A 145 -11.08 27.43 -0.63
CA LYS A 145 -12.40 27.74 -0.11
C LYS A 145 -12.75 26.73 0.98
N THR A 146 -13.04 27.23 2.18
CA THR A 146 -13.39 26.38 3.30
C THR A 146 -14.74 25.70 3.10
N PRO A 147 -14.88 24.39 3.43
CA PRO A 147 -16.16 23.71 3.43
C PRO A 147 -17.07 24.27 4.55
N LYS A 148 -18.37 24.02 4.45
CA LYS A 148 -19.29 24.36 5.55
C LYS A 148 -18.99 23.58 6.83
N VAL A 149 -18.50 22.34 6.69
CA VAL A 149 -18.16 21.46 7.79
C VAL A 149 -16.86 20.71 7.45
N VAL A 150 -15.88 20.79 8.35
CA VAL A 150 -14.66 19.97 8.24
C VAL A 150 -15.01 18.52 8.54
N PHE A 151 -14.52 17.61 7.72
CA PHE A 151 -14.75 16.18 7.86
C PHE A 151 -14.15 15.67 9.18
N LYS A 152 -14.93 14.88 9.90
CA LYS A 152 -14.45 14.18 11.11
C LYS A 152 -14.35 12.70 10.80
N THR A 153 -13.19 12.12 11.11
CA THR A 153 -13.01 10.68 10.95
C THR A 153 -13.94 9.91 11.87
N PRO A 154 -14.45 8.76 11.43
CA PRO A 154 -15.35 7.96 12.25
C PRO A 154 -14.64 7.43 13.49
N THR A 155 -15.38 7.30 14.59
CA THR A 155 -14.93 6.64 15.82
C THR A 155 -15.26 5.15 15.83
N ARG A 156 -16.05 4.69 14.87
CA ARG A 156 -16.44 3.29 14.67
C ARG A 156 -16.07 2.82 13.27
N CYS A 157 -15.72 1.55 13.17
CA CYS A 157 -15.42 0.92 11.90
C CYS A 157 -16.64 0.98 10.95
N PRO A 158 -16.51 1.51 9.73
CA PRO A 158 -17.63 1.64 8.80
C PRO A 158 -18.20 0.30 8.34
N VAL A 159 -17.42 -0.80 8.50
CA VAL A 159 -17.80 -2.13 8.03
C VAL A 159 -18.44 -2.98 9.13
N CYS A 160 -17.84 -3.03 10.33
CA CYS A 160 -18.30 -3.92 11.41
C CYS A 160 -18.86 -3.19 12.62
N GLY A 161 -18.86 -1.85 12.67
CA GLY A 161 -19.38 -1.04 13.77
C GLY A 161 -18.54 -1.06 15.05
N SER A 162 -17.46 -1.84 15.13
CA SER A 162 -16.59 -1.88 16.31
C SER A 162 -15.89 -0.55 16.54
N GLY A 163 -15.61 -0.19 17.79
CA GLY A 163 -14.81 0.98 18.13
C GLY A 163 -13.45 0.95 17.43
N LEU A 164 -13.02 2.10 16.92
CA LEU A 164 -11.67 2.26 16.38
C LEU A 164 -10.74 2.66 17.52
N ILE A 165 -9.50 2.21 17.46
CA ILE A 165 -8.42 2.71 18.30
C ILE A 165 -7.53 3.67 17.50
N ASN A 166 -7.02 4.68 18.19
CA ASN A 166 -5.96 5.53 17.64
C ASN A 166 -4.63 5.02 18.20
N GLU A 167 -3.68 4.69 17.33
CA GLU A 167 -2.32 4.33 17.74
C GLU A 167 -1.58 5.63 18.11
N GLU A 168 -1.19 5.76 19.39
CA GLU A 168 -0.64 6.98 19.99
C GLU A 168 0.52 7.60 19.22
N ASP A 169 1.32 6.80 18.51
CA ASP A 169 2.51 7.28 17.79
C ASP A 169 2.28 7.60 16.29
N THR A 170 1.10 7.33 15.72
CA THR A 170 0.93 7.36 14.25
C THR A 170 -0.23 8.20 13.75
N ALA A 171 -1.08 8.76 14.62
CA ALA A 171 -2.34 9.44 14.27
C ALA A 171 -3.26 8.58 13.35
N GLU A 172 -3.10 7.26 13.36
CA GLU A 172 -3.83 6.32 12.52
C GLU A 172 -4.99 5.67 13.29
N ASN A 173 -6.17 5.72 12.70
CA ASN A 173 -7.33 4.99 13.22
C ASN A 173 -7.28 3.54 12.72
N ARG A 174 -7.60 2.58 13.62
CA ARG A 174 -7.55 1.16 13.30
C ARG A 174 -8.74 0.39 13.88
N CYS A 175 -9.32 -0.48 13.06
CA CYS A 175 -10.27 -1.49 13.50
C CYS A 175 -9.51 -2.71 14.03
N VAL A 176 -9.71 -3.05 15.30
CA VAL A 176 -9.06 -4.21 15.96
C VAL A 176 -9.92 -5.47 15.96
N ASN A 177 -11.12 -5.42 15.39
CA ASN A 177 -11.98 -6.57 15.28
C ASN A 177 -11.46 -7.54 14.21
N VAL A 178 -10.84 -8.63 14.62
CA VAL A 178 -10.34 -9.70 13.74
C VAL A 178 -11.43 -10.38 12.91
N LEU A 179 -12.69 -10.27 13.32
CA LEU A 179 -13.86 -10.77 12.60
C LEU A 179 -14.48 -9.72 11.66
N CYS A 180 -13.83 -8.58 11.48
CA CYS A 180 -14.28 -7.57 10.53
C CYS A 180 -14.19 -8.12 9.09
N SER A 181 -15.32 -8.17 8.39
CA SER A 181 -15.40 -8.73 7.03
C SER A 181 -14.49 -8.02 6.02
N ALA A 182 -14.25 -6.71 6.19
CA ALA A 182 -13.32 -5.97 5.35
C ALA A 182 -11.86 -6.40 5.54
N GLN A 183 -11.47 -6.74 6.75
CA GLN A 183 -10.13 -7.27 7.03
C GLN A 183 -10.00 -8.68 6.48
N LEU A 184 -11.03 -9.52 6.70
CA LEU A 184 -11.06 -10.89 6.20
C LEU A 184 -10.89 -10.93 4.68
N ALA A 185 -11.66 -10.15 3.94
CA ALA A 185 -11.58 -10.09 2.49
C ALA A 185 -10.16 -9.76 2.01
N ARG A 186 -9.58 -8.68 2.54
CA ARG A 186 -8.23 -8.26 2.16
C ARG A 186 -7.13 -9.20 2.65
N THR A 187 -7.32 -9.82 3.82
CA THR A 187 -6.40 -10.82 4.34
C THR A 187 -6.39 -12.06 3.45
N LEU A 188 -7.57 -12.55 3.03
CA LEU A 188 -7.68 -13.68 2.12
C LEU A 188 -7.15 -13.34 0.71
N SER A 189 -7.44 -12.14 0.19
CA SER A 189 -6.88 -11.69 -1.09
C SER A 189 -5.36 -11.63 -1.05
N TYR A 190 -4.79 -11.11 0.03
CA TYR A 190 -3.34 -11.09 0.20
C TYR A 190 -2.74 -12.49 0.32
N PHE A 191 -3.38 -13.37 1.08
CA PHE A 191 -2.99 -14.77 1.18
C PHE A 191 -2.95 -15.45 -0.20
N CYS A 192 -3.93 -15.16 -1.06
CA CYS A 192 -3.99 -15.73 -2.42
C CYS A 192 -3.05 -15.04 -3.42
N SER A 193 -2.47 -13.88 -3.08
CA SER A 193 -1.66 -13.06 -3.99
C SER A 193 -0.37 -13.72 -4.46
N LEU A 194 0.25 -13.15 -5.51
CA LEU A 194 1.51 -13.62 -6.11
C LEU A 194 2.66 -13.70 -5.10
N ASP A 195 2.74 -12.74 -4.19
CA ASP A 195 3.80 -12.68 -3.17
C ASP A 195 3.61 -13.69 -2.03
N ALA A 196 2.40 -14.19 -1.85
CA ALA A 196 2.04 -15.20 -0.85
C ALA A 196 1.79 -16.56 -1.53
N MET A 197 0.64 -17.19 -1.31
CA MET A 197 0.33 -18.54 -1.80
C MET A 197 0.15 -18.63 -3.32
N ASN A 198 0.08 -17.51 -4.05
CA ASN A 198 -0.01 -17.44 -5.51
C ASN A 198 -1.12 -18.32 -6.09
N ILE A 199 -2.33 -18.15 -5.59
CA ILE A 199 -3.49 -18.90 -6.06
C ILE A 199 -4.14 -18.13 -7.23
N VAL A 200 -3.74 -18.47 -8.44
CA VAL A 200 -4.23 -17.79 -9.65
C VAL A 200 -5.74 -17.97 -9.81
N GLY A 201 -6.45 -16.86 -10.00
CA GLY A 201 -7.90 -16.83 -10.15
C GLY A 201 -8.66 -16.42 -8.89
N LEU A 202 -7.99 -16.26 -7.73
CA LEU A 202 -8.56 -15.74 -6.49
C LEU A 202 -8.14 -14.29 -6.26
N GLY A 203 -8.60 -13.37 -7.13
CA GLY A 203 -8.44 -11.93 -6.95
C GLY A 203 -9.53 -11.34 -6.03
N ASP A 204 -9.38 -10.03 -5.69
CA ASP A 204 -10.22 -9.33 -4.71
C ASP A 204 -11.73 -9.53 -4.95
N SER A 205 -12.21 -9.32 -6.17
CA SER A 205 -13.63 -9.46 -6.50
C SER A 205 -14.18 -10.89 -6.31
N ILE A 206 -13.35 -11.89 -6.54
CA ILE A 206 -13.73 -13.29 -6.36
C ILE A 206 -13.75 -13.64 -4.87
N ILE A 207 -12.76 -13.19 -4.12
CA ILE A 207 -12.72 -13.37 -2.65
C ILE A 207 -13.93 -12.70 -2.01
N ASP A 208 -14.28 -11.47 -2.41
CA ASP A 208 -15.49 -10.79 -1.94
C ASP A 208 -16.76 -11.60 -2.26
N ALA A 209 -16.86 -12.15 -3.47
CA ALA A 209 -17.99 -13.01 -3.85
C ALA A 209 -18.07 -14.30 -3.02
N LEU A 210 -16.93 -14.94 -2.76
CA LEU A 210 -16.86 -16.16 -1.92
C LEU A 210 -17.29 -15.89 -0.48
N ILE A 211 -16.84 -14.79 0.11
CA ILE A 211 -17.23 -14.36 1.47
C ILE A 211 -18.72 -14.01 1.51
N LYS A 212 -19.21 -13.21 0.57
CA LYS A 212 -20.59 -12.76 0.50
C LYS A 212 -21.58 -13.92 0.37
N ASN A 213 -21.20 -14.96 -0.36
CA ASN A 213 -22.01 -16.19 -0.51
C ASN A 213 -21.77 -17.21 0.61
N GLY A 214 -20.91 -16.91 1.59
CA GLY A 214 -20.67 -17.76 2.76
C GLY A 214 -19.79 -18.99 2.50
N TYR A 215 -19.12 -19.06 1.35
CA TYR A 215 -18.24 -20.18 0.98
C TYR A 215 -16.91 -20.17 1.72
N VAL A 216 -16.40 -18.99 2.07
CA VAL A 216 -15.09 -18.83 2.70
C VAL A 216 -15.19 -17.87 3.89
N LYS A 217 -14.75 -18.34 5.06
CA LYS A 217 -14.66 -17.60 6.32
C LYS A 217 -13.26 -17.66 6.94
N THR A 218 -12.46 -18.64 6.55
CA THR A 218 -11.09 -18.87 7.01
C THR A 218 -10.17 -19.15 5.83
N PHE A 219 -8.85 -19.15 6.06
CA PHE A 219 -7.88 -19.56 5.02
C PHE A 219 -8.10 -21.02 4.58
N ALA A 220 -8.41 -21.91 5.54
CA ALA A 220 -8.62 -23.34 5.27
C ALA A 220 -9.83 -23.60 4.38
N ASP A 221 -10.87 -22.75 4.43
CA ASP A 221 -12.07 -22.90 3.59
C ASP A 221 -11.76 -22.74 2.11
N ILE A 222 -10.71 -21.99 1.75
CA ILE A 222 -10.24 -21.89 0.35
C ILE A 222 -9.91 -23.29 -0.19
N TYR A 223 -9.26 -24.12 0.61
CA TYR A 223 -8.83 -25.46 0.24
C TYR A 223 -9.98 -26.49 0.24
N LYS A 224 -11.12 -26.17 0.86
CA LYS A 224 -12.35 -26.96 0.85
C LYS A 224 -13.26 -26.65 -0.35
N LEU A 225 -12.97 -25.60 -1.13
CA LEU A 225 -13.79 -25.20 -2.29
C LEU A 225 -13.93 -26.30 -3.34
N LYS A 226 -13.01 -27.25 -3.41
CA LYS A 226 -13.11 -28.40 -4.30
C LYS A 226 -14.36 -29.27 -4.05
N ASP A 227 -14.78 -29.34 -2.78
CA ASP A 227 -15.95 -30.12 -2.37
C ASP A 227 -17.27 -29.46 -2.78
N LEU A 228 -17.21 -28.16 -3.15
CA LEU A 228 -18.32 -27.31 -3.58
C LEU A 228 -18.33 -27.06 -5.10
N LYS A 229 -17.56 -27.84 -5.89
CA LYS A 229 -17.33 -27.57 -7.32
C LYS A 229 -18.63 -27.36 -8.11
N ASP A 230 -19.62 -28.21 -7.96
CA ASP A 230 -20.88 -28.14 -8.72
C ASP A 230 -21.72 -26.91 -8.33
N GLU A 231 -21.66 -26.51 -7.06
CA GLU A 231 -22.33 -25.32 -6.56
C GLU A 231 -21.66 -24.03 -7.07
N LEU A 232 -20.33 -24.00 -7.06
CA LEU A 232 -19.54 -22.89 -7.59
C LEU A 232 -19.78 -22.67 -9.09
N ILE A 233 -19.94 -23.76 -9.87
CA ILE A 233 -20.32 -23.71 -11.30
C ILE A 233 -21.74 -23.18 -11.45
N ARG A 234 -22.71 -23.71 -10.69
CA ARG A 234 -24.10 -23.29 -10.73
C ARG A 234 -24.29 -21.82 -10.43
N ASN A 235 -23.55 -21.33 -9.43
CA ASN A 235 -23.60 -19.93 -9.01
C ASN A 235 -22.64 -19.02 -9.80
N ASN A 236 -21.96 -19.58 -10.82
CA ASN A 236 -21.06 -18.86 -11.74
C ASN A 236 -19.95 -18.05 -11.02
N ILE A 237 -19.41 -18.55 -9.91
CA ILE A 237 -18.41 -17.85 -9.09
C ILE A 237 -17.08 -17.71 -9.86
N PHE A 238 -16.60 -18.78 -10.48
CA PHE A 238 -15.36 -18.80 -11.29
C PHE A 238 -15.64 -18.92 -12.80
N GLY A 239 -16.88 -18.70 -13.21
CA GLY A 239 -17.36 -18.97 -14.55
C GLY A 239 -17.82 -20.42 -14.71
N LYS A 240 -17.73 -20.94 -15.97
CA LYS A 240 -18.15 -22.30 -16.30
C LYS A 240 -17.10 -23.34 -15.86
N GLU A 241 -17.39 -24.60 -16.09
CA GLU A 241 -16.58 -25.78 -15.67
C GLU A 241 -15.06 -25.61 -15.90
N LYS A 242 -14.66 -25.15 -17.09
CA LYS A 242 -13.23 -24.94 -17.42
C LYS A 242 -12.57 -23.87 -16.54
N GLY A 243 -13.27 -22.78 -16.23
CA GLY A 243 -12.76 -21.72 -15.33
C GLY A 243 -12.65 -22.24 -13.91
N THR A 244 -13.71 -22.87 -13.41
CA THR A 244 -13.73 -23.47 -12.08
C THR A 244 -12.64 -24.52 -11.92
N GLY A 245 -12.46 -25.41 -12.90
CA GLY A 245 -11.40 -26.42 -12.86
C GLY A 245 -10.00 -25.83 -12.72
N ARG A 246 -9.69 -24.76 -13.47
CA ARG A 246 -8.37 -24.07 -13.39
C ARG A 246 -8.11 -23.46 -12.00
N VAL A 247 -9.13 -22.85 -11.40
CA VAL A 247 -8.98 -22.23 -10.07
C VAL A 247 -8.78 -23.31 -9.01
N LEU A 248 -9.58 -24.39 -9.04
CA LEU A 248 -9.43 -25.51 -8.10
C LEU A 248 -8.07 -26.21 -8.24
N GLU A 249 -7.55 -26.35 -9.46
CA GLU A 249 -6.21 -26.87 -9.70
C GLU A 249 -5.13 -25.94 -9.13
N ALA A 250 -5.28 -24.62 -9.28
CA ALA A 250 -4.36 -23.63 -8.69
C ALA A 250 -4.37 -23.69 -7.15
N ILE A 251 -5.55 -23.89 -6.53
CA ILE A 251 -5.69 -24.10 -5.09
C ILE A 251 -4.93 -25.35 -4.65
N GLU A 252 -5.16 -26.50 -5.28
CA GLU A 252 -4.47 -27.74 -4.92
C GLU A 252 -2.96 -27.63 -5.10
N LYS A 253 -2.50 -27.03 -6.20
CA LYS A 253 -1.07 -26.77 -6.44
C LYS A 253 -0.44 -25.91 -5.35
N SER A 254 -1.17 -24.95 -4.82
CA SER A 254 -0.63 -24.04 -3.80
C SER A 254 -0.31 -24.73 -2.47
N LYS A 255 -0.90 -25.90 -2.17
CA LYS A 255 -0.64 -26.67 -0.96
C LYS A 255 0.83 -27.07 -0.79
N THR A 256 1.53 -27.27 -1.90
CA THR A 256 2.94 -27.67 -1.93
C THR A 256 3.91 -26.48 -2.09
N ASN A 257 3.44 -25.27 -1.89
CA ASN A 257 4.29 -24.09 -1.91
C ASN A 257 5.29 -24.10 -0.74
N ASP A 258 6.43 -23.46 -0.96
CA ASP A 258 7.42 -23.20 0.06
C ASP A 258 6.81 -22.48 1.29
N PRO A 259 7.09 -22.91 2.53
CA PRO A 259 6.55 -22.31 3.75
C PRO A 259 6.79 -20.80 3.91
N THR A 260 7.81 -20.26 3.24
CA THR A 260 8.03 -18.81 3.16
C THR A 260 6.82 -18.07 2.58
N LYS A 261 6.15 -18.68 1.60
CA LYS A 261 4.93 -18.14 1.00
C LYS A 261 3.76 -18.18 1.96
N LEU A 262 3.62 -19.28 2.69
CA LEU A 262 2.62 -19.41 3.74
C LEU A 262 2.83 -18.34 4.81
N LEU A 263 4.03 -18.24 5.36
CA LEU A 263 4.39 -17.25 6.39
C LEU A 263 4.11 -15.82 5.92
N THR A 264 4.46 -15.50 4.66
CA THR A 264 4.12 -14.22 4.04
C THR A 264 2.60 -14.02 4.00
N GLY A 265 1.85 -15.04 3.59
CA GLY A 265 0.40 -15.01 3.42
C GLY A 265 -0.39 -14.84 4.71
N LEU A 266 0.14 -15.28 5.85
CA LEU A 266 -0.48 -15.09 7.17
C LEU A 266 -0.64 -13.62 7.54
N GLY A 267 0.11 -12.71 6.89
CA GLY A 267 -0.05 -11.28 7.07
C GLY A 267 0.40 -10.76 8.43
N ILE A 268 1.34 -11.44 9.08
CA ILE A 268 1.95 -11.00 10.34
C ILE A 268 2.56 -9.62 10.14
N ARG A 269 2.30 -8.70 11.07
CA ARG A 269 2.83 -7.34 11.00
C ARG A 269 4.36 -7.36 10.91
N ASN A 270 4.94 -6.53 10.04
CA ASN A 270 6.36 -6.43 9.73
C ASN A 270 6.99 -7.69 9.12
N VAL A 271 6.21 -8.74 8.84
CA VAL A 271 6.67 -9.93 8.14
C VAL A 271 6.20 -9.88 6.69
N GLY A 272 7.03 -9.31 5.83
CA GLY A 272 6.88 -9.37 4.38
C GLY A 272 7.68 -10.52 3.77
N LYS A 273 7.67 -10.63 2.45
CA LYS A 273 8.34 -11.71 1.68
C LYS A 273 9.83 -11.87 2.04
N ASN A 274 10.58 -10.77 2.16
CA ASN A 274 12.01 -10.85 2.49
C ASN A 274 12.22 -11.29 3.92
N THR A 275 11.49 -10.73 4.87
CA THR A 275 11.52 -11.10 6.29
C THR A 275 11.12 -12.57 6.47
N ALA A 276 10.04 -13.02 5.82
CA ALA A 276 9.62 -14.42 5.84
C ALA A 276 10.74 -15.36 5.31
N LYS A 277 11.43 -14.94 4.24
CA LYS A 277 12.57 -15.70 3.70
C LYS A 277 13.74 -15.77 4.67
N SER A 278 14.08 -14.69 5.37
CA SER A 278 15.12 -14.70 6.40
C SER A 278 14.75 -15.63 7.57
N ILE A 279 13.50 -15.57 8.03
CA ILE A 279 12.96 -16.43 9.09
C ILE A 279 13.05 -17.91 8.70
N MET A 280 12.50 -18.30 7.55
CA MET A 280 12.42 -19.69 7.10
C MET A 280 13.78 -20.30 6.68
N LYS A 281 14.84 -19.53 6.66
CA LYS A 281 16.22 -20.07 6.59
C LYS A 281 16.71 -20.62 7.93
N HIS A 282 16.17 -20.13 9.04
CA HIS A 282 16.58 -20.52 10.40
C HIS A 282 15.68 -21.60 11.00
N PHE A 283 14.41 -21.64 10.59
CA PHE A 283 13.45 -22.62 11.06
C PHE A 283 13.10 -23.61 9.95
N SER A 284 13.08 -24.91 10.28
CA SER A 284 12.79 -25.98 9.32
C SER A 284 11.28 -26.13 9.03
N SER A 285 10.43 -25.53 9.85
CA SER A 285 8.97 -25.61 9.72
C SER A 285 8.26 -24.41 10.37
N ILE A 286 7.00 -24.20 9.98
CA ILE A 286 6.14 -23.22 10.64
C ILE A 286 5.90 -23.61 12.11
N GLU A 287 5.81 -24.90 12.43
CA GLU A 287 5.64 -25.39 13.80
C GLU A 287 6.85 -25.04 14.69
N GLU A 288 8.06 -25.19 14.18
CA GLU A 288 9.28 -24.78 14.88
C GLU A 288 9.28 -23.28 15.16
N LEU A 289 8.93 -22.47 14.17
CA LEU A 289 8.77 -21.02 14.31
C LEU A 289 7.69 -20.63 15.33
N MET A 290 6.57 -21.34 15.37
CA MET A 290 5.48 -21.12 16.35
C MET A 290 5.96 -21.26 17.80
N ASN A 291 6.95 -22.12 18.03
CA ASN A 291 7.50 -22.42 19.34
C ASN A 291 8.82 -21.69 19.65
N ALA A 292 9.34 -20.92 18.70
CA ALA A 292 10.57 -20.14 18.88
C ALA A 292 10.41 -19.07 19.97
N SER A 293 11.46 -18.84 20.75
CA SER A 293 11.50 -17.77 21.75
C SER A 293 11.69 -16.39 21.09
N TYR A 294 11.51 -15.32 21.88
CA TYR A 294 11.84 -13.97 21.43
C TYR A 294 13.33 -13.86 21.12
N GLU A 295 14.18 -14.49 21.93
CA GLU A 295 15.63 -14.52 21.80
C GLU A 295 16.07 -15.22 20.51
N ASP A 296 15.43 -16.33 20.14
CA ASP A 296 15.67 -17.03 18.87
C ASP A 296 15.37 -16.13 17.68
N LEU A 297 14.27 -15.35 17.75
CA LEU A 297 13.85 -14.47 16.68
C LEU A 297 14.79 -13.27 16.48
N ILE A 298 15.22 -12.61 17.56
CA ILE A 298 16.14 -11.46 17.46
C ILE A 298 17.57 -11.86 17.07
N ALA A 299 17.93 -13.15 17.18
CA ALA A 299 19.22 -13.67 16.71
C ALA A 299 19.30 -13.77 15.18
N ILE A 300 18.16 -13.63 14.47
CA ILE A 300 18.12 -13.66 13.01
C ILE A 300 18.47 -12.28 12.45
N ASP A 301 19.39 -12.24 11.49
CA ASP A 301 19.73 -11.01 10.76
C ASP A 301 18.46 -10.35 10.18
N ASP A 302 18.38 -9.02 10.24
CA ASP A 302 17.24 -8.20 9.81
C ASP A 302 15.96 -8.34 10.64
N ILE A 303 15.93 -9.09 11.74
CA ILE A 303 14.81 -9.18 12.67
C ILE A 303 15.06 -8.32 13.91
N GLY A 304 14.48 -7.12 13.92
CA GLY A 304 14.51 -6.25 15.10
C GLY A 304 13.45 -6.61 16.14
N GLY A 305 13.59 -6.06 17.37
CA GLY A 305 12.69 -6.34 18.48
C GLY A 305 11.21 -6.13 18.19
N VAL A 306 10.85 -5.10 17.38
CA VAL A 306 9.46 -4.85 16.97
C VAL A 306 8.91 -6.01 16.13
N THR A 307 9.69 -6.52 15.19
CA THR A 307 9.28 -7.65 14.34
C THR A 307 9.16 -8.93 15.15
N ALA A 308 10.13 -9.23 16.02
CA ALA A 308 10.11 -10.39 16.92
C ALA A 308 8.86 -10.36 17.83
N THR A 309 8.53 -9.20 18.41
CA THR A 309 7.33 -9.00 19.21
C THR A 309 6.07 -9.28 18.40
N CYS A 310 5.96 -8.78 17.15
CA CYS A 310 4.81 -9.04 16.29
C CYS A 310 4.63 -10.53 15.99
N ILE A 311 5.70 -11.25 15.74
CA ILE A 311 5.70 -12.71 15.48
C ILE A 311 5.21 -13.46 16.73
N ARG A 312 5.78 -13.15 17.91
CA ARG A 312 5.35 -13.78 19.17
C ARG A 312 3.88 -13.51 19.46
N GLN A 313 3.44 -12.26 19.40
CA GLN A 313 2.03 -11.88 19.63
C GLN A 313 1.08 -12.61 18.66
N TYR A 314 1.50 -12.83 17.41
CA TYR A 314 0.69 -13.57 16.47
C TYR A 314 0.54 -15.04 16.89
N PHE A 315 1.63 -15.75 17.20
CA PHE A 315 1.59 -17.17 17.54
C PHE A 315 1.19 -17.45 19.00
N ASP A 316 1.28 -16.48 19.89
CA ASP A 316 0.76 -16.60 21.25
C ASP A 316 -0.79 -16.50 21.30
N ASN A 317 -1.40 -16.00 20.23
CA ASN A 317 -2.85 -15.98 20.11
C ASN A 317 -3.38 -17.38 19.72
N PRO A 318 -4.20 -18.04 20.60
CA PRO A 318 -4.72 -19.40 20.32
C PRO A 318 -5.51 -19.48 19.01
N LYS A 319 -6.23 -18.43 18.62
CA LYS A 319 -7.01 -18.41 17.38
C LYS A 319 -6.09 -18.49 16.15
N ASN A 320 -4.94 -17.85 16.19
CA ASN A 320 -3.99 -17.91 15.08
C ASN A 320 -3.30 -19.27 15.00
N ARG A 321 -3.05 -19.95 16.14
CA ARG A 321 -2.58 -21.33 16.15
C ARG A 321 -3.60 -22.26 15.50
N THR A 322 -4.88 -22.13 15.86
CA THR A 322 -5.95 -22.90 15.22
C THR A 322 -5.98 -22.71 13.70
N VAL A 323 -5.69 -21.51 13.19
CA VAL A 323 -5.59 -21.27 11.74
C VAL A 323 -4.49 -22.12 11.10
N ILE A 324 -3.33 -22.27 11.75
CA ILE A 324 -2.24 -23.12 11.25
C ILE A 324 -2.63 -24.58 11.26
N ASP A 325 -3.22 -25.06 12.37
CA ASP A 325 -3.70 -26.45 12.51
C ASP A 325 -4.77 -26.77 11.42
N GLU A 326 -5.69 -25.83 11.16
CA GLU A 326 -6.69 -25.98 10.08
C GLU A 326 -6.04 -26.04 8.69
N LEU A 327 -5.03 -25.20 8.40
CA LEU A 327 -4.31 -25.23 7.12
C LEU A 327 -3.55 -26.54 6.94
N GLU A 328 -2.91 -27.05 7.99
CA GLU A 328 -2.24 -28.34 7.96
C GLU A 328 -3.25 -29.47 7.70
N SER A 329 -4.40 -29.45 8.38
CA SER A 329 -5.46 -30.46 8.24
C SER A 329 -6.02 -30.57 6.82
N VAL A 330 -6.00 -29.49 6.04
CA VAL A 330 -6.41 -29.48 4.62
C VAL A 330 -5.25 -29.76 3.65
N GLY A 331 -4.07 -30.08 4.19
CA GLY A 331 -2.91 -30.58 3.43
C GLY A 331 -1.97 -29.48 2.92
N VAL A 332 -1.99 -28.29 3.52
CA VAL A 332 -0.98 -27.25 3.22
C VAL A 332 0.35 -27.63 3.88
N THR A 333 1.43 -27.57 3.12
CA THR A 333 2.78 -27.88 3.60
C THR A 333 3.25 -26.88 4.66
N MET A 334 3.77 -27.42 5.78
CA MET A 334 4.36 -26.64 6.88
C MET A 334 5.90 -26.68 6.89
N LYS A 335 6.50 -27.46 5.97
CA LYS A 335 7.95 -27.71 5.84
C LYS A 335 8.46 -27.41 4.46
#